data_4319353e9a4d50cbd0cf6d1e969d7416
#
_entry.id   4319353e9a4d50cbd0cf6d1e969d7416
#
_cell.length_a   1.000
_cell.length_b   1.000
_cell.length_c   1.000
_cell.angle_alpha   90.00
_cell.angle_beta   90.00
_cell.angle_gamma   90.00
#
_symmetry.space_group_name_H-M   'P 1'
#
loop_
_entity.id
_entity.type
_entity.pdbx_description
1 polymer ?
#
loop_
_entity_poly.entity_id
_entity_poly.type
_entity_poly.pdbx_seq_one_letter_code
_entity_poly.pdbx_strand_id
1 'polypeptide(L)'
;MPNPTKRRWLALLGVLSVLALVLVGRWLNATKIGGQQPAEPFRIAGNFYYVGANDVAAFLIAGPEGHVVLDGGYPTTAPMIMASIAKLGFDIKDVKVLLNSEPHPDHGGGLTVLQQASGAQLWASDASADSLASGGDDPDMVLPLRALLWIGVLGYPAARVDHRFKDGDTIRVGPIALTAHVTAGHTRGCTSWSFLVRDGDRVLNVVSVCDPGVLATSRYPEQGADRERSVRVLRRLSADIWVTNHARAWGRYRKFVASSTAKNPVDPFIDPEGYRAFIDAAEAELRQGRVH
;
A
#
# COMPACT_ATOMS: atom_id res chain seq x y z
N MET A 1 35.18 -40.12 15.06
CA MET A 1 34.68 -38.87 15.62
C MET A 1 35.00 -37.74 14.63
N PRO A 2 34.12 -36.86 14.28
CA PRO A 2 34.44 -35.76 13.36
C PRO A 2 35.47 -34.82 14.00
N ASN A 3 36.46 -34.43 13.18
CA ASN A 3 37.57 -33.59 13.60
C ASN A 3 37.04 -32.25 14.21
N PRO A 4 37.39 -31.91 15.47
CA PRO A 4 36.87 -30.72 16.15
C PRO A 4 37.20 -29.41 15.44
N THR A 5 38.26 -29.36 14.67
CA THR A 5 38.61 -28.20 13.81
C THR A 5 37.62 -28.02 12.64
N LYS A 6 37.20 -29.09 11.94
CA LYS A 6 36.19 -29.02 10.87
C LYS A 6 34.85 -28.51 11.39
N ARG A 7 34.42 -28.94 12.59
CA ARG A 7 33.17 -28.49 13.22
C ARG A 7 33.20 -27.01 13.60
N ARG A 8 34.35 -26.50 14.05
CA ARG A 8 34.55 -25.06 14.32
C ARG A 8 34.51 -24.23 13.06
N TRP A 9 35.12 -24.69 11.97
CA TRP A 9 35.08 -23.99 10.67
C TRP A 9 33.70 -24.00 10.07
N LEU A 10 32.92 -25.07 10.16
CA LEU A 10 31.53 -25.11 9.69
C LEU A 10 30.63 -24.19 10.50
N ALA A 11 30.81 -24.10 11.79
CA ALA A 11 30.08 -23.17 12.65
C ALA A 11 30.43 -21.71 12.32
N LEU A 12 31.71 -21.40 12.10
CA LEU A 12 32.17 -20.07 11.71
C LEU A 12 31.62 -19.66 10.35
N LEU A 13 31.63 -20.56 9.35
CA LEU A 13 31.03 -20.33 8.03
C LEU A 13 29.53 -20.09 8.13
N GLY A 14 28.82 -20.83 8.98
CA GLY A 14 27.39 -20.62 9.25
C GLY A 14 27.10 -19.23 9.82
N VAL A 15 27.89 -18.80 10.82
CA VAL A 15 27.75 -17.46 11.42
C VAL A 15 28.08 -16.35 10.40
N LEU A 16 29.13 -16.52 9.61
CA LEU A 16 29.50 -15.55 8.56
C LEU A 16 28.42 -15.47 7.47
N SER A 17 27.81 -16.59 7.09
CA SER A 17 26.71 -16.61 6.11
C SER A 17 25.46 -15.89 6.64
N VAL A 18 25.10 -16.10 7.91
CA VAL A 18 23.98 -15.39 8.56
C VAL A 18 24.28 -13.89 8.64
N LEU A 19 25.49 -13.50 9.06
CA LEU A 19 25.93 -12.11 9.09
C LEU A 19 25.87 -11.46 7.70
N ALA A 20 26.33 -12.16 6.66
CA ALA A 20 26.27 -11.68 5.29
C ALA A 20 24.81 -11.48 4.82
N LEU A 21 23.92 -12.43 5.13
CA LEU A 21 22.49 -12.31 4.81
C LEU A 21 21.84 -11.14 5.55
N VAL A 22 22.16 -10.93 6.83
CA VAL A 22 21.67 -9.79 7.61
C VAL A 22 22.19 -8.48 7.02
N LEU A 23 23.48 -8.41 6.66
CA LEU A 23 24.07 -7.20 6.05
C LEU A 23 23.48 -6.92 4.66
N VAL A 24 23.28 -7.96 3.84
CA VAL A 24 22.61 -7.83 2.54
C VAL A 24 21.15 -7.38 2.73
N GLY A 25 20.41 -7.97 3.66
CA GLY A 25 19.03 -7.55 3.98
C GLY A 25 18.97 -6.08 4.44
N ARG A 26 19.88 -5.67 5.32
CA ARG A 26 20.00 -4.27 5.75
C ARG A 26 20.42 -3.33 4.61
N TRP A 27 21.33 -3.77 3.75
CA TRP A 27 21.75 -3.02 2.57
C TRP A 27 20.61 -2.87 1.57
N LEU A 28 19.88 -3.94 1.26
CA LEU A 28 18.68 -3.89 0.41
C LEU A 28 17.62 -2.94 0.99
N ASN A 29 17.43 -2.95 2.29
CA ASN A 29 16.49 -2.05 2.97
C ASN A 29 17.02 -0.58 2.98
N ALA A 30 18.33 -0.39 3.10
CA ALA A 30 18.97 0.93 3.13
C ALA A 30 19.17 1.56 1.73
N THR A 31 19.24 0.76 0.65
CA THR A 31 19.49 1.25 -0.73
C THR A 31 18.23 1.82 -1.40
N LYS A 32 17.12 1.94 -0.68
CA LYS A 32 15.87 2.55 -1.18
C LYS A 32 15.34 1.88 -2.45
N ILE A 33 15.54 0.55 -2.53
CA ILE A 33 14.89 -0.28 -3.54
C ILE A 33 13.38 -0.20 -3.33
N GLY A 34 12.60 -0.29 -4.40
CA GLY A 34 11.15 -0.35 -4.29
C GLY A 34 10.43 0.99 -4.11
N GLY A 35 10.98 2.06 -4.67
CA GLY A 35 10.23 3.31 -4.81
C GLY A 35 10.11 4.17 -3.54
N GLN A 36 11.10 4.07 -2.64
CA GLN A 36 11.15 4.81 -1.38
C GLN A 36 11.76 6.22 -1.47
N GLN A 37 12.10 6.70 -2.68
CA GLN A 37 12.69 8.03 -2.84
C GLN A 37 11.66 9.12 -2.50
N PRO A 38 12.08 10.24 -1.90
CA PRO A 38 11.18 11.36 -1.67
C PRO A 38 10.48 11.81 -2.96
N ALA A 39 9.23 12.19 -2.83
CA ALA A 39 8.44 12.80 -3.88
C ALA A 39 7.79 14.08 -3.40
N GLU A 40 7.54 15.01 -4.30
CA GLU A 40 6.77 16.20 -4.01
C GLU A 40 5.32 15.81 -3.72
N PRO A 41 4.74 16.22 -2.57
CA PRO A 41 3.32 16.04 -2.32
C PRO A 41 2.50 17.05 -3.13
N PHE A 42 1.30 16.66 -3.55
CA PHE A 42 0.45 17.53 -4.36
C PHE A 42 -1.04 17.18 -4.19
N ARG A 43 -1.89 18.13 -4.52
CA ARG A 43 -3.33 17.94 -4.60
C ARG A 43 -3.68 17.21 -5.91
N ILE A 44 -4.44 16.13 -5.81
CA ILE A 44 -4.96 15.40 -6.98
C ILE A 44 -6.28 16.04 -7.43
N ALA A 45 -7.25 16.16 -6.54
CA ALA A 45 -8.52 16.84 -6.78
C ALA A 45 -9.19 17.19 -5.43
N GLY A 46 -9.84 18.33 -5.33
CA GLY A 46 -10.56 18.75 -4.13
C GLY A 46 -9.75 18.55 -2.85
N ASN A 47 -10.22 17.67 -1.98
CA ASN A 47 -9.57 17.33 -0.71
C ASN A 47 -8.75 16.03 -0.74
N PHE A 48 -8.38 15.54 -1.91
CA PHE A 48 -7.60 14.33 -2.12
C PHE A 48 -6.17 14.66 -2.56
N TYR A 49 -5.16 14.15 -1.83
CA TYR A 49 -3.76 14.50 -2.00
C TYR A 49 -2.88 13.26 -2.09
N TYR A 50 -1.78 13.37 -2.85
CA TYR A 50 -0.66 12.44 -2.84
C TYR A 50 0.34 12.85 -1.76
N VAL A 51 0.70 11.94 -0.86
CA VAL A 51 1.66 12.17 0.24
C VAL A 51 2.74 11.10 0.33
N GLY A 52 2.74 10.12 -0.58
CA GLY A 52 3.67 8.99 -0.61
C GLY A 52 5.06 9.32 -1.17
N ALA A 53 5.85 8.28 -1.35
CA ALA A 53 7.17 8.32 -1.97
C ALA A 53 7.07 8.35 -3.52
N ASN A 54 8.20 8.20 -4.23
CA ASN A 54 8.20 8.30 -5.70
C ASN A 54 7.42 7.17 -6.40
N ASP A 55 7.32 5.98 -5.79
CA ASP A 55 6.52 4.88 -6.32
C ASP A 55 5.57 4.28 -5.27
N VAL A 56 6.04 4.03 -4.04
CA VAL A 56 5.17 3.56 -2.96
C VAL A 56 4.20 4.68 -2.57
N ALA A 57 2.94 4.48 -2.91
CA ALA A 57 1.93 5.50 -2.73
C ALA A 57 1.39 5.55 -1.30
N ALA A 58 1.02 6.75 -0.88
CA ALA A 58 0.15 7.01 0.25
C ALA A 58 -0.70 8.24 -0.08
N PHE A 59 -1.91 8.27 0.43
CA PHE A 59 -2.85 9.33 0.11
C PHE A 59 -3.44 9.95 1.37
N LEU A 60 -3.72 11.25 1.31
CA LEU A 60 -4.45 11.99 2.34
C LEU A 60 -5.80 12.42 1.78
N ILE A 61 -6.87 12.15 2.50
CA ILE A 61 -8.20 12.72 2.26
C ILE A 61 -8.49 13.64 3.45
N ALA A 62 -8.45 14.96 3.20
CA ALA A 62 -8.62 15.96 4.23
C ALA A 62 -10.11 16.29 4.47
N GLY A 63 -10.53 16.40 5.71
CA GLY A 63 -11.89 16.76 6.08
C GLY A 63 -11.94 17.69 7.29
N PRO A 64 -13.08 18.39 7.49
CA PRO A 64 -13.24 19.35 8.58
C PRO A 64 -13.31 18.70 9.97
N GLU A 65 -13.72 17.44 10.05
CA GLU A 65 -13.82 16.68 11.29
C GLU A 65 -12.62 15.75 11.52
N GLY A 66 -11.64 15.81 10.62
CA GLY A 66 -10.43 15.01 10.64
C GLY A 66 -10.11 14.43 9.28
N HIS A 67 -8.93 13.84 9.20
CA HIS A 67 -8.36 13.33 7.94
C HIS A 67 -8.30 11.81 7.94
N VAL A 68 -8.26 11.24 6.75
CA VAL A 68 -7.98 9.82 6.49
C VAL A 68 -6.65 9.72 5.75
N VAL A 69 -5.77 8.82 6.18
CA VAL A 69 -4.58 8.44 5.42
C VAL A 69 -4.76 7.00 4.93
N LEU A 70 -4.54 6.79 3.64
CA LEU A 70 -4.55 5.49 2.99
C LEU A 70 -3.10 5.07 2.71
N ASP A 71 -2.70 3.96 3.30
CA ASP A 71 -1.36 3.37 3.34
C ASP A 71 -0.30 4.17 4.11
N GLY A 72 0.62 3.41 4.71
CA GLY A 72 1.70 3.94 5.55
C GLY A 72 3.08 3.89 4.90
N GLY A 73 3.21 3.27 3.74
CA GLY A 73 4.50 3.01 3.14
C GLY A 73 5.36 2.06 3.99
N TYR A 74 6.67 2.07 3.76
CA TYR A 74 7.64 1.41 4.62
C TYR A 74 7.83 2.14 5.96
N PRO A 75 8.38 1.49 7.00
CA PRO A 75 8.73 2.20 8.24
C PRO A 75 9.64 3.41 7.99
N THR A 76 10.53 3.33 7.00
CA THR A 76 11.47 4.39 6.59
C THR A 76 10.79 5.53 5.82
N THR A 77 9.63 5.30 5.20
CA THR A 77 8.90 6.34 4.45
C THR A 77 7.82 7.04 5.28
N ALA A 78 7.42 6.51 6.42
CA ALA A 78 6.43 7.16 7.29
C ALA A 78 6.81 8.59 7.71
N PRO A 79 8.08 8.92 8.07
CA PRO A 79 8.49 10.31 8.31
C PRO A 79 8.33 11.21 7.08
N MET A 80 8.52 10.68 5.87
CA MET A 80 8.32 11.45 4.63
C MET A 80 6.83 11.74 4.40
N ILE A 81 5.94 10.77 4.69
CA ILE A 81 4.49 10.96 4.62
C ILE A 81 4.06 12.07 5.58
N MET A 82 4.55 12.07 6.83
CA MET A 82 4.26 13.13 7.79
C MET A 82 4.78 14.50 7.33
N ALA A 83 6.00 14.55 6.78
CA ALA A 83 6.55 15.79 6.21
C ALA A 83 5.74 16.28 5.01
N SER A 84 5.24 15.38 4.16
CA SER A 84 4.37 15.69 3.02
C SER A 84 3.03 16.28 3.48
N ILE A 85 2.41 15.70 4.51
CA ILE A 85 1.18 16.20 5.14
C ILE A 85 1.40 17.62 5.69
N ALA A 86 2.49 17.83 6.43
CA ALA A 86 2.84 19.14 6.97
C ALA A 86 3.12 20.18 5.87
N LYS A 87 3.81 19.79 4.78
CA LYS A 87 4.09 20.65 3.63
C LYS A 87 2.82 21.10 2.90
N LEU A 88 1.77 20.30 2.91
CA LEU A 88 0.45 20.64 2.38
C LEU A 88 -0.38 21.53 3.34
N GLY A 89 0.15 21.83 4.53
CA GLY A 89 -0.51 22.69 5.53
C GLY A 89 -1.44 21.95 6.50
N PHE A 90 -1.34 20.62 6.58
CA PHE A 90 -2.14 19.79 7.48
C PHE A 90 -1.31 19.31 8.68
N ASP A 91 -1.98 19.07 9.80
CA ASP A 91 -1.35 18.48 10.99
C ASP A 91 -1.60 16.96 11.01
N ILE A 92 -0.56 16.18 11.27
CA ILE A 92 -0.69 14.73 11.46
C ILE A 92 -1.65 14.39 12.61
N LYS A 93 -1.81 15.27 13.61
CA LYS A 93 -2.75 15.10 14.74
C LYS A 93 -4.22 15.17 14.32
N ASP A 94 -4.50 15.74 13.16
CA ASP A 94 -5.85 15.77 12.59
C ASP A 94 -6.20 14.51 11.80
N VAL A 95 -5.24 13.62 11.55
CA VAL A 95 -5.54 12.27 11.03
C VAL A 95 -6.25 11.47 12.11
N LYS A 96 -7.47 11.01 11.80
CA LYS A 96 -8.33 10.24 12.71
C LYS A 96 -8.41 8.77 12.33
N VAL A 97 -8.22 8.46 11.04
CA VAL A 97 -8.30 7.10 10.51
C VAL A 97 -7.10 6.83 9.60
N LEU A 98 -6.48 5.67 9.83
CA LEU A 98 -5.53 5.04 8.92
C LEU A 98 -6.24 3.87 8.25
N LEU A 99 -6.15 3.78 6.93
CA LEU A 99 -6.64 2.68 6.12
C LEU A 99 -5.46 1.97 5.47
N ASN A 100 -5.65 0.70 5.15
CA ASN A 100 -4.62 -0.11 4.53
C ASN A 100 -5.15 -0.77 3.25
N SER A 101 -4.35 -0.75 2.20
CA SER A 101 -4.66 -1.50 0.97
C SER A 101 -4.28 -2.98 1.12
N GLU A 102 -3.12 -3.26 1.76
CA GLU A 102 -2.61 -4.62 1.95
C GLU A 102 -1.50 -4.66 3.02
N PRO A 103 -1.23 -5.85 3.62
CA PRO A 103 -0.31 -5.94 4.76
C PRO A 103 1.17 -6.01 4.37
N HIS A 104 1.55 -5.90 3.10
CA HIS A 104 2.97 -5.92 2.72
C HIS A 104 3.75 -4.75 3.32
N PRO A 105 5.09 -4.90 3.52
CA PRO A 105 5.92 -3.91 4.21
C PRO A 105 5.91 -2.51 3.59
N ASP A 106 5.72 -2.42 2.28
CA ASP A 106 5.68 -1.16 1.53
C ASP A 106 4.34 -0.42 1.63
N HIS A 107 3.30 -1.04 2.19
CA HIS A 107 1.99 -0.42 2.41
C HIS A 107 1.61 -0.39 3.90
N GLY A 108 1.86 -1.49 4.61
CA GLY A 108 1.55 -1.63 6.03
C GLY A 108 2.66 -1.20 6.98
N GLY A 109 3.91 -1.22 6.52
CA GLY A 109 5.07 -1.13 7.40
C GLY A 109 5.20 0.17 8.21
N GLY A 110 4.77 1.29 7.65
CA GLY A 110 4.84 2.60 8.31
C GLY A 110 3.61 2.95 9.16
N LEU A 111 2.55 2.13 9.13
CA LEU A 111 1.29 2.44 9.83
C LEU A 111 1.47 2.63 11.34
N THR A 112 2.31 1.82 11.99
CA THR A 112 2.62 1.97 13.42
C THR A 112 3.22 3.33 13.74
N VAL A 113 4.14 3.83 12.91
CA VAL A 113 4.77 5.14 13.09
C VAL A 113 3.73 6.25 12.91
N LEU A 114 2.89 6.16 11.89
CA LEU A 114 1.80 7.12 11.65
C LEU A 114 0.77 7.08 12.78
N GLN A 115 0.40 5.89 13.26
CA GLN A 115 -0.54 5.71 14.36
C GLN A 115 -0.02 6.35 15.66
N GLN A 116 1.25 6.14 16.00
CA GLN A 116 1.86 6.76 17.18
C GLN A 116 1.94 8.29 17.05
N ALA A 117 2.23 8.80 15.85
CA ALA A 117 2.32 10.23 15.62
C ALA A 117 0.94 10.92 15.65
N SER A 118 -0.08 10.33 15.07
CA SER A 118 -1.42 10.93 14.94
C SER A 118 -2.34 10.64 16.12
N GLY A 119 -2.25 9.43 16.70
CA GLY A 119 -3.26 8.87 17.60
C GLY A 119 -4.47 8.29 16.84
N ALA A 120 -4.38 8.16 15.51
CA ALA A 120 -5.46 7.67 14.67
C ALA A 120 -5.82 6.20 14.92
N GLN A 121 -7.07 5.84 14.61
CA GLN A 121 -7.52 4.45 14.59
C GLN A 121 -7.11 3.77 13.27
N LEU A 122 -6.54 2.58 13.37
CA LEU A 122 -6.21 1.74 12.21
C LEU A 122 -7.37 0.79 11.89
N TRP A 123 -7.84 0.87 10.67
CA TRP A 123 -8.83 -0.04 10.09
C TRP A 123 -8.16 -0.94 9.05
N ALA A 124 -8.36 -2.24 9.16
CA ALA A 124 -7.82 -3.23 8.23
C ALA A 124 -8.90 -4.25 7.85
N SER A 125 -8.79 -4.86 6.66
CA SER A 125 -9.67 -5.98 6.32
C SER A 125 -9.45 -7.15 7.30
N ASP A 126 -10.48 -7.98 7.48
CA ASP A 126 -10.37 -9.17 8.35
C ASP A 126 -9.13 -10.02 8.00
N ALA A 127 -8.81 -10.15 6.70
CA ALA A 127 -7.70 -10.95 6.24
C ALA A 127 -6.32 -10.29 6.38
N SER A 128 -6.24 -8.94 6.43
CA SER A 128 -4.97 -8.22 6.62
C SER A 128 -4.64 -7.97 8.09
N ALA A 129 -5.65 -7.96 8.95
CA ALA A 129 -5.53 -7.49 10.32
C ALA A 129 -4.48 -8.24 11.14
N ASP A 130 -4.44 -9.58 11.05
CA ASP A 130 -3.51 -10.40 11.81
C ASP A 130 -2.08 -10.26 11.31
N SER A 131 -1.88 -10.13 9.99
CA SER A 131 -0.56 -9.86 9.41
C SER A 131 -0.02 -8.50 9.83
N LEU A 132 -0.86 -7.46 9.86
CA LEU A 132 -0.47 -6.13 10.36
C LEU A 132 -0.13 -6.18 11.85
N ALA A 133 -0.94 -6.87 12.65
CA ALA A 133 -0.75 -7.00 14.10
C ALA A 133 0.47 -7.85 14.48
N SER A 134 0.96 -8.69 13.58
CA SER A 134 2.16 -9.52 13.77
C SER A 134 3.42 -8.96 13.10
N GLY A 135 3.35 -7.73 12.52
CA GLY A 135 4.51 -7.13 11.85
C GLY A 135 4.84 -7.72 10.49
N GLY A 136 3.81 -8.18 9.78
CA GLY A 136 3.91 -8.69 8.41
C GLY A 136 3.95 -10.22 8.28
N ASP A 137 3.69 -10.97 9.35
CA ASP A 137 3.59 -12.44 9.25
C ASP A 137 2.33 -12.85 8.50
N ASP A 138 2.49 -13.02 7.19
CA ASP A 138 1.42 -13.50 6.31
C ASP A 138 1.56 -15.03 6.14
N PRO A 139 0.52 -15.82 6.51
CA PRO A 139 0.54 -17.27 6.37
C PRO A 139 0.67 -17.76 4.93
N ASP A 140 0.31 -16.93 3.94
CA ASP A 140 0.40 -17.26 2.52
C ASP A 140 1.81 -16.97 1.92
N MET A 141 2.68 -16.31 2.68
CA MET A 141 4.07 -16.08 2.27
C MET A 141 4.86 -17.39 2.24
N VAL A 142 5.69 -17.58 1.21
CA VAL A 142 6.56 -18.76 1.10
C VAL A 142 7.48 -18.88 2.31
N LEU A 143 7.62 -20.11 2.83
CA LEU A 143 8.29 -20.40 4.09
C LEU A 143 9.70 -19.79 4.25
N PRO A 144 10.59 -19.75 3.23
CA PRO A 144 11.90 -19.11 3.39
C PRO A 144 11.83 -17.61 3.73
N LEU A 145 10.91 -16.87 3.13
CA LEU A 145 10.71 -15.44 3.41
C LEU A 145 10.05 -15.24 4.78
N ARG A 146 9.09 -16.10 5.12
CA ARG A 146 8.43 -16.08 6.42
C ARG A 146 9.41 -16.39 7.56
N ALA A 147 10.36 -17.30 7.34
CA ALA A 147 11.44 -17.57 8.30
C ALA A 147 12.35 -16.36 8.51
N LEU A 148 12.67 -15.59 7.43
CA LEU A 148 13.43 -14.35 7.54
C LEU A 148 12.66 -13.27 8.30
N LEU A 149 11.34 -13.26 8.22
CA LEU A 149 10.48 -12.39 9.01
C LEU A 149 10.54 -12.75 10.50
N TRP A 150 10.43 -14.05 10.84
CA TRP A 150 10.49 -14.51 12.24
C TRP A 150 11.81 -14.21 12.94
N ILE A 151 12.90 -14.14 12.19
CA ILE A 151 14.22 -13.74 12.75
C ILE A 151 14.48 -12.23 12.63
N GLY A 152 13.46 -11.42 12.28
CA GLY A 152 13.52 -9.97 12.28
C GLY A 152 14.25 -9.32 11.09
N VAL A 153 14.48 -10.05 10.00
CA VAL A 153 15.16 -9.53 8.80
C VAL A 153 14.19 -8.79 7.88
N LEU A 154 12.95 -9.29 7.72
CA LEU A 154 11.95 -8.75 6.80
C LEU A 154 10.75 -8.07 7.50
N GLY A 155 10.60 -8.22 8.81
CA GLY A 155 9.47 -7.69 9.56
C GLY A 155 9.46 -6.16 9.66
N TYR A 156 8.30 -5.64 10.02
CA TYR A 156 8.09 -4.23 10.37
C TYR A 156 7.42 -4.13 11.76
N PRO A 157 7.39 -2.94 12.38
CA PRO A 157 6.75 -2.78 13.70
C PRO A 157 5.27 -3.18 13.65
N ALA A 158 4.85 -4.10 14.53
CA ALA A 158 3.48 -4.56 14.64
C ALA A 158 2.52 -3.38 14.87
N ALA A 159 1.44 -3.33 14.12
CA ALA A 159 0.45 -2.26 14.20
C ALA A 159 -0.72 -2.68 15.13
N ARG A 160 -1.26 -1.74 15.89
CA ARG A 160 -2.49 -1.96 16.64
C ARG A 160 -3.69 -1.79 15.70
N VAL A 161 -4.31 -2.88 15.29
CA VAL A 161 -5.54 -2.82 14.51
C VAL A 161 -6.72 -2.54 15.46
N ASP A 162 -7.31 -1.34 15.35
CA ASP A 162 -8.42 -0.92 16.21
C ASP A 162 -9.76 -1.45 15.70
N HIS A 163 -9.92 -1.55 14.38
CA HIS A 163 -11.16 -2.02 13.75
C HIS A 163 -10.87 -2.95 12.57
N ARG A 164 -11.78 -3.91 12.40
CA ARG A 164 -11.78 -4.80 11.22
C ARG A 164 -12.98 -4.47 10.35
N PHE A 165 -12.80 -4.48 9.04
CA PHE A 165 -13.87 -4.28 8.08
C PHE A 165 -13.99 -5.44 7.10
N LYS A 166 -15.15 -5.54 6.45
CA LYS A 166 -15.50 -6.51 5.42
C LYS A 166 -15.74 -5.83 4.08
N ASP A 167 -15.85 -6.65 3.04
CA ASP A 167 -16.24 -6.18 1.71
C ASP A 167 -17.58 -5.42 1.76
N GLY A 168 -17.61 -4.24 1.15
CA GLY A 168 -18.77 -3.34 1.11
C GLY A 168 -18.91 -2.40 2.31
N ASP A 169 -18.11 -2.55 3.37
CA ASP A 169 -18.17 -1.63 4.50
C ASP A 169 -17.75 -0.21 4.09
N THR A 170 -18.36 0.79 4.69
CA THR A 170 -18.04 2.20 4.47
C THR A 170 -17.51 2.85 5.74
N ILE A 171 -16.26 3.30 5.70
CA ILE A 171 -15.59 4.00 6.78
C ILE A 171 -15.82 5.51 6.62
N ARG A 172 -16.21 6.19 7.72
CA ARG A 172 -16.57 7.61 7.70
C ARG A 172 -15.77 8.43 8.69
N VAL A 173 -15.39 9.64 8.25
CA VAL A 173 -14.85 10.71 9.11
C VAL A 173 -15.53 12.00 8.67
N GLY A 174 -16.55 12.44 9.40
CA GLY A 174 -17.40 13.53 8.98
C GLY A 174 -17.98 13.30 7.58
N PRO A 175 -17.78 14.23 6.62
CA PRO A 175 -18.28 14.08 5.24
C PRO A 175 -17.48 13.11 4.38
N ILE A 176 -16.29 12.68 4.82
CA ILE A 176 -15.49 11.70 4.12
C ILE A 176 -16.12 10.32 4.28
N ALA A 177 -16.31 9.60 3.18
CA ALA A 177 -16.82 8.24 3.17
C ALA A 177 -16.06 7.41 2.13
N LEU A 178 -15.35 6.36 2.58
CA LEU A 178 -14.67 5.42 1.69
C LEU A 178 -15.32 4.06 1.81
N THR A 179 -15.69 3.47 0.68
CA THR A 179 -16.23 2.11 0.62
C THR A 179 -15.10 1.13 0.31
N ALA A 180 -14.99 0.12 1.14
CA ALA A 180 -14.02 -0.97 0.99
C ALA A 180 -14.51 -1.98 -0.05
N HIS A 181 -13.66 -2.33 -1.00
CA HIS A 181 -13.85 -3.44 -1.92
C HIS A 181 -12.70 -4.43 -1.71
N VAL A 182 -12.98 -5.56 -1.07
CA VAL A 182 -11.96 -6.59 -0.86
C VAL A 182 -11.67 -7.26 -2.22
N THR A 183 -10.60 -6.78 -2.85
CA THR A 183 -10.10 -7.24 -4.16
C THR A 183 -8.93 -8.20 -3.97
N ALA A 184 -9.19 -9.30 -3.25
CA ALA A 184 -8.21 -10.33 -2.96
C ALA A 184 -7.56 -10.92 -4.22
N GLY A 185 -6.31 -11.37 -4.08
CA GLY A 185 -5.54 -11.95 -5.18
C GLY A 185 -4.05 -11.66 -5.07
N HIS A 186 -3.67 -10.42 -4.82
CA HIS A 186 -2.30 -10.04 -4.44
C HIS A 186 -1.98 -10.56 -3.03
N THR A 187 -2.82 -10.20 -2.09
CA THR A 187 -2.98 -10.83 -0.78
C THR A 187 -4.46 -11.17 -0.56
N ARG A 188 -4.79 -11.99 0.45
CA ARG A 188 -6.20 -12.26 0.81
C ARG A 188 -6.94 -10.99 1.25
N GLY A 189 -6.23 -10.05 1.85
CA GLY A 189 -6.79 -8.81 2.39
C GLY A 189 -6.63 -7.59 1.49
N CYS A 190 -6.12 -7.75 0.26
CA CYS A 190 -6.00 -6.68 -0.71
C CYS A 190 -7.33 -5.95 -0.88
N THR A 191 -7.36 -4.66 -0.60
CA THR A 191 -8.57 -3.84 -0.56
C THR A 191 -8.42 -2.61 -1.44
N SER A 192 -9.29 -2.49 -2.41
CA SER A 192 -9.47 -1.27 -3.20
C SER A 192 -10.52 -0.38 -2.54
N TRP A 193 -10.37 0.92 -2.69
CA TRP A 193 -11.25 1.91 -2.06
C TRP A 193 -11.95 2.76 -3.09
N SER A 194 -13.26 2.99 -2.95
CA SER A 194 -13.98 3.98 -3.74
C SER A 194 -14.56 5.07 -2.85
N PHE A 195 -14.51 6.31 -3.34
CA PHE A 195 -15.02 7.48 -2.64
C PHE A 195 -15.30 8.64 -3.62
N LEU A 196 -16.03 9.63 -3.15
CA LEU A 196 -16.33 10.83 -3.91
C LEU A 196 -15.43 11.98 -3.47
N VAL A 197 -14.98 12.76 -4.43
CA VAL A 197 -14.26 14.01 -4.21
C VAL A 197 -15.02 15.15 -4.90
N ARG A 198 -15.21 16.25 -4.17
CA ARG A 198 -15.79 17.46 -4.75
C ARG A 198 -14.70 18.47 -5.11
N ASP A 199 -14.65 18.86 -6.37
CA ASP A 199 -13.69 19.84 -6.89
C ASP A 199 -14.46 20.98 -7.59
N GLY A 200 -14.73 22.08 -6.86
CA GLY A 200 -15.68 23.11 -7.29
C GLY A 200 -17.07 22.51 -7.45
N ASP A 201 -17.66 22.68 -8.61
CA ASP A 201 -18.98 22.15 -8.96
C ASP A 201 -18.96 20.70 -9.42
N ARG A 202 -17.77 20.10 -9.61
CA ARG A 202 -17.61 18.71 -10.04
C ARG A 202 -17.65 17.78 -8.87
N VAL A 203 -18.34 16.66 -9.02
CA VAL A 203 -18.28 15.50 -8.14
C VAL A 203 -17.60 14.37 -8.91
N LEU A 204 -16.45 13.92 -8.43
CA LEU A 204 -15.59 12.98 -9.12
C LEU A 204 -15.55 11.66 -8.33
N ASN A 205 -15.77 10.55 -9.04
CA ASN A 205 -15.59 9.20 -8.48
C ASN A 205 -14.09 8.86 -8.45
N VAL A 206 -13.57 8.54 -7.29
CA VAL A 206 -12.18 8.09 -7.12
C VAL A 206 -12.17 6.61 -6.80
N VAL A 207 -11.29 5.87 -7.47
CA VAL A 207 -10.97 4.48 -7.12
C VAL A 207 -9.48 4.37 -6.85
N SER A 208 -9.12 3.98 -5.62
CA SER A 208 -7.77 3.57 -5.25
C SER A 208 -7.70 2.05 -5.34
N VAL A 209 -6.98 1.54 -6.32
CA VAL A 209 -6.89 0.11 -6.61
C VAL A 209 -5.72 -0.51 -5.83
N CYS A 210 -5.99 -1.57 -5.07
CA CYS A 210 -4.95 -2.47 -4.59
C CYS A 210 -4.45 -3.30 -5.78
N ASP A 211 -3.14 -3.41 -5.97
CA ASP A 211 -2.51 -4.04 -7.14
C ASP A 211 -3.12 -5.44 -7.41
N PRO A 212 -3.69 -5.70 -8.60
CA PRO A 212 -4.24 -7.00 -8.95
C PRO A 212 -3.18 -8.03 -9.37
N GLY A 213 -1.90 -7.64 -9.42
CA GLY A 213 -0.77 -8.51 -9.74
C GLY A 213 -0.59 -9.63 -8.71
N VAL A 214 0.11 -10.71 -9.07
CA VAL A 214 0.44 -11.80 -8.16
C VAL A 214 1.94 -11.88 -7.96
N LEU A 215 2.36 -11.90 -6.69
CA LEU A 215 3.74 -12.17 -6.34
C LEU A 215 4.00 -13.69 -6.31
N ALA A 216 5.15 -14.11 -6.85
CA ALA A 216 5.62 -15.48 -6.73
C ALA A 216 5.87 -15.92 -5.27
N THR A 217 5.95 -14.94 -4.37
CA THR A 217 6.29 -15.09 -2.95
C THR A 217 5.10 -15.26 -2.01
N SER A 218 3.87 -15.07 -2.52
CA SER A 218 2.63 -15.27 -1.75
C SER A 218 1.66 -16.11 -2.56
N ARG A 219 1.19 -17.23 -2.00
CA ARG A 219 0.30 -18.16 -2.69
C ARG A 219 -0.69 -18.80 -1.73
N TYR A 220 -1.96 -18.86 -2.18
CA TYR A 220 -3.02 -19.58 -1.48
C TYR A 220 -3.98 -20.26 -2.48
N PRO A 221 -4.72 -21.30 -2.05
CA PRO A 221 -5.51 -22.14 -2.96
C PRO A 221 -6.54 -21.39 -3.80
N GLU A 222 -7.25 -20.42 -3.21
CA GLU A 222 -8.34 -19.68 -3.86
C GLU A 222 -7.87 -18.47 -4.68
N GLN A 223 -6.56 -18.19 -4.73
CA GLN A 223 -5.97 -16.97 -5.29
C GLN A 223 -6.43 -16.67 -6.73
N GLY A 224 -6.51 -17.70 -7.59
CA GLY A 224 -6.98 -17.54 -8.96
C GLY A 224 -8.44 -17.10 -9.04
N ALA A 225 -9.33 -17.75 -8.29
CA ALA A 225 -10.75 -17.41 -8.23
C ALA A 225 -10.99 -16.02 -7.62
N ASP A 226 -10.19 -15.67 -6.60
CA ASP A 226 -10.22 -14.35 -5.97
C ASP A 226 -9.82 -13.25 -6.94
N ARG A 227 -8.74 -13.43 -7.71
CA ARG A 227 -8.32 -12.48 -8.75
C ARG A 227 -9.40 -12.28 -9.81
N GLU A 228 -10.02 -13.35 -10.30
CA GLU A 228 -11.12 -13.24 -11.26
C GLU A 228 -12.29 -12.45 -10.69
N ARG A 229 -12.65 -12.71 -9.42
CA ARG A 229 -13.69 -11.95 -8.72
C ARG A 229 -13.31 -10.48 -8.61
N SER A 230 -12.06 -10.19 -8.22
CA SER A 230 -11.53 -8.84 -8.02
C SER A 230 -11.54 -8.01 -9.30
N VAL A 231 -11.10 -8.58 -10.42
CA VAL A 231 -11.18 -7.91 -11.73
C VAL A 231 -12.65 -7.63 -12.11
N ARG A 232 -13.58 -8.55 -11.86
CA ARG A 232 -15.01 -8.30 -12.11
C ARG A 232 -15.59 -7.21 -11.21
N VAL A 233 -15.14 -7.10 -9.94
CA VAL A 233 -15.54 -6.01 -9.04
C VAL A 233 -15.00 -4.68 -9.54
N LEU A 234 -13.69 -4.59 -9.79
CA LEU A 234 -13.04 -3.37 -10.28
C LEU A 234 -13.67 -2.87 -11.59
N ARG A 235 -13.99 -3.77 -12.51
CA ARG A 235 -14.64 -3.42 -13.79
C ARG A 235 -16.02 -2.76 -13.63
N ARG A 236 -16.71 -3.00 -12.53
CA ARG A 236 -18.03 -2.40 -12.23
C ARG A 236 -17.94 -1.04 -11.56
N LEU A 237 -16.78 -0.70 -10.99
CA LEU A 237 -16.59 0.60 -10.35
C LEU A 237 -16.45 1.70 -11.41
N SER A 238 -17.17 2.80 -11.19
CA SER A 238 -16.98 4.02 -11.97
C SER A 238 -15.80 4.80 -11.38
N ALA A 239 -14.83 5.14 -12.21
CA ALA A 239 -13.69 5.96 -11.83
C ALA A 239 -13.49 7.10 -12.81
N ASP A 240 -13.67 8.33 -12.34
CA ASP A 240 -13.19 9.53 -13.04
C ASP A 240 -11.69 9.69 -12.79
N ILE A 241 -11.27 9.47 -11.53
CA ILE A 241 -9.88 9.45 -11.11
C ILE A 241 -9.56 8.06 -10.57
N TRP A 242 -8.45 7.51 -10.99
CA TRP A 242 -7.94 6.27 -10.45
C TRP A 242 -6.48 6.38 -10.05
N VAL A 243 -6.14 5.70 -8.99
CA VAL A 243 -4.78 5.57 -8.45
C VAL A 243 -4.54 4.13 -8.02
N THR A 244 -3.29 3.76 -7.81
CA THR A 244 -2.94 2.47 -7.19
C THR A 244 -1.94 2.70 -6.07
N ASN A 245 -1.74 1.67 -5.26
CA ASN A 245 -0.72 1.64 -4.21
C ASN A 245 0.73 1.73 -4.76
N HIS A 246 0.94 1.57 -6.08
CA HIS A 246 2.19 1.87 -6.79
C HIS A 246 2.03 3.02 -7.78
N ALA A 247 2.71 4.12 -7.53
CA ALA A 247 2.50 5.40 -8.23
C ALA A 247 2.83 5.37 -9.72
N ARG A 248 3.77 4.52 -10.16
CA ARG A 248 4.11 4.38 -11.58
C ARG A 248 2.99 3.77 -12.41
N ALA A 249 2.16 2.87 -11.83
CA ALA A 249 1.10 2.18 -12.56
C ALA A 249 0.02 3.11 -13.11
N TRP A 250 -0.32 4.19 -12.39
CA TRP A 250 -1.28 5.19 -12.84
C TRP A 250 -0.63 6.46 -13.42
N GLY A 251 0.71 6.44 -13.62
CA GLY A 251 1.43 7.53 -14.28
C GLY A 251 1.57 8.79 -13.44
N ARG A 252 1.67 8.68 -12.11
CA ARG A 252 1.75 9.81 -11.15
C ARG A 252 2.64 10.95 -11.62
N TYR A 253 3.90 10.64 -11.97
CA TYR A 253 4.87 11.70 -12.34
C TYR A 253 4.42 12.46 -13.59
N ARG A 254 3.98 11.76 -14.62
CA ARG A 254 3.51 12.39 -15.87
C ARG A 254 2.27 13.27 -15.62
N LYS A 255 1.30 12.76 -14.83
CA LYS A 255 0.08 13.51 -14.49
C LYS A 255 0.40 14.73 -13.62
N PHE A 256 1.31 14.58 -12.65
CA PHE A 256 1.78 15.68 -11.81
C PHE A 256 2.46 16.79 -12.65
N VAL A 257 3.37 16.44 -13.56
CA VAL A 257 4.01 17.41 -14.44
C VAL A 257 2.97 18.09 -15.35
N ALA A 258 2.05 17.34 -15.91
CA ALA A 258 0.99 17.92 -16.75
C ALA A 258 0.07 18.86 -15.97
N SER A 259 -0.19 18.60 -14.70
CA SER A 259 -1.05 19.44 -13.86
C SER A 259 -0.48 20.83 -13.61
N SER A 260 0.86 20.99 -13.62
CA SER A 260 1.51 22.29 -13.40
C SER A 260 1.32 23.27 -14.57
N THR A 261 0.98 22.80 -15.75
CA THR A 261 0.79 23.60 -16.97
C THR A 261 -0.65 23.55 -17.51
N ALA A 262 -1.51 22.69 -16.93
CA ALA A 262 -2.90 22.57 -17.35
C ALA A 262 -3.72 23.81 -16.93
N LYS A 263 -4.71 24.20 -17.76
CA LYS A 263 -5.65 25.26 -17.42
C LYS A 263 -6.41 24.97 -16.13
N ASN A 264 -6.79 23.71 -15.93
CA ASN A 264 -7.28 23.20 -14.65
C ASN A 264 -6.32 22.09 -14.17
N PRO A 265 -5.63 22.28 -13.04
CA PRO A 265 -4.65 21.30 -12.54
C PRO A 265 -5.20 19.92 -12.26
N VAL A 266 -6.51 19.74 -12.11
CA VAL A 266 -7.17 18.46 -11.84
C VAL A 266 -7.37 17.63 -13.11
N ASP A 267 -7.52 18.27 -14.28
CA ASP A 267 -7.88 17.57 -15.52
C ASP A 267 -6.91 16.44 -15.92
N PRO A 268 -5.58 16.55 -15.75
CA PRO A 268 -4.67 15.45 -16.04
C PRO A 268 -4.87 14.19 -15.19
N PHE A 269 -5.57 14.30 -14.05
CA PHE A 269 -5.87 13.16 -13.19
C PHE A 269 -7.20 12.48 -13.56
N ILE A 270 -8.07 13.15 -14.31
CA ILE A 270 -9.33 12.58 -14.82
C ILE A 270 -8.98 11.67 -16.01
N ASP A 271 -9.06 10.35 -15.79
CA ASP A 271 -8.55 9.37 -16.74
C ASP A 271 -9.36 8.05 -16.68
N PRO A 272 -10.66 8.10 -16.99
CA PRO A 272 -11.50 6.90 -16.97
C PRO A 272 -11.10 5.87 -18.03
N GLU A 273 -10.48 6.29 -19.12
CA GLU A 273 -9.97 5.40 -20.17
C GLU A 273 -8.73 4.66 -19.70
N GLY A 274 -7.80 5.34 -19.01
CA GLY A 274 -6.65 4.72 -18.37
C GLY A 274 -7.07 3.70 -17.31
N TYR A 275 -8.12 3.98 -16.54
CA TYR A 275 -8.69 2.99 -15.61
C TYR A 275 -9.16 1.73 -16.33
N ARG A 276 -9.96 1.88 -17.41
CA ARG A 276 -10.44 0.74 -18.20
C ARG A 276 -9.27 -0.06 -18.79
N ALA A 277 -8.28 0.62 -19.36
CA ALA A 277 -7.11 -0.03 -19.94
C ALA A 277 -6.28 -0.78 -18.88
N PHE A 278 -6.17 -0.25 -17.66
CA PHE A 278 -5.51 -0.92 -16.54
C PHE A 278 -6.23 -2.22 -16.15
N ILE A 279 -7.56 -2.20 -16.05
CA ILE A 279 -8.36 -3.39 -15.75
C ILE A 279 -8.31 -4.41 -16.89
N ASP A 280 -8.32 -3.96 -18.16
CA ASP A 280 -8.17 -4.84 -19.32
C ASP A 280 -6.83 -5.57 -19.33
N ALA A 281 -5.75 -4.87 -18.96
CA ALA A 281 -4.42 -5.47 -18.82
C ALA A 281 -4.39 -6.52 -17.71
N ALA A 282 -4.97 -6.24 -16.53
CA ALA A 282 -5.06 -7.18 -15.42
C ALA A 282 -5.87 -8.44 -15.81
N GLU A 283 -6.96 -8.29 -16.57
CA GLU A 283 -7.73 -9.41 -17.09
C GLU A 283 -6.95 -10.26 -18.11
N ALA A 284 -6.17 -9.59 -18.98
CA ALA A 284 -5.33 -10.28 -19.96
C ALA A 284 -4.22 -11.11 -19.29
N GLU A 285 -3.62 -10.59 -18.23
CA GLU A 285 -2.62 -11.32 -17.41
C GLU A 285 -3.23 -12.55 -16.73
N LEU A 286 -4.44 -12.44 -16.21
CA LEU A 286 -5.19 -13.57 -15.66
C LEU A 286 -5.36 -14.69 -16.67
N ARG A 287 -5.80 -14.36 -17.90
CA ARG A 287 -6.00 -15.33 -18.97
C ARG A 287 -4.71 -16.03 -19.40
N GLN A 288 -3.56 -15.37 -19.24
CA GLN A 288 -2.24 -15.90 -19.58
C GLN A 288 -1.58 -16.69 -18.45
N GLY A 289 -2.20 -16.74 -17.25
CA GLY A 289 -1.66 -17.41 -16.07
C GLY A 289 -0.34 -16.81 -15.57
N ARG A 290 -0.07 -15.53 -15.87
CA ARG A 290 1.17 -14.87 -15.47
C ARG A 290 1.18 -14.59 -13.97
N VAL A 291 2.32 -14.98 -13.35
CA VAL A 291 2.70 -14.66 -11.98
C VAL A 291 3.95 -13.79 -12.08
N HIS A 292 3.98 -12.66 -11.41
CA HIS A 292 5.11 -11.72 -11.39
C HIS A 292 6.08 -12.02 -10.27
#